data_d1047a02f6773ca35770182a228f69a9
#
_entry.id   d1047a02f6773ca35770182a228f69a9
#
_cell.length_a   1.000
_cell.length_b   1.000
_cell.length_c   1.000
_cell.angle_alpha   90.00
_cell.angle_beta   90.00
_cell.angle_gamma   90.00
#
_symmetry.space_group_name_H-M   'P 1'
#
loop_
_entity.id
_entity.type
_entity.pdbx_description
1 polymer ?
#
loop_
_entity_poly.entity_id
_entity_poly.type
_entity_poly.pdbx_seq_one_letter_code
_entity_poly.pdbx_strand_id
1 'polypeptide(L)'
;MIESGVHTHIVTSRFAVPLLIESAKKSGGGLIVEVTDGDSYQYRGNLFYDLTKTTSIRMAYVFARELRLKNVAAVALTPGFLRSEVMLEQLGVTEVNWREAVAKDPDFAESETPVYSGRAVVNLVADPNLFEKSGRVFGTWALAEEYGFCDADGRRPNWGCHMQKKCGHAMKPCDDAFYKYWAGGMTDTLLANWP
;
A
#
# COMPACT_ATOMS: atom_id res chain seq x y z
N MET A 1 -9.08 -13.87 9.54
CA MET A 1 -8.11 -13.24 8.61
C MET A 1 -8.61 -13.20 7.17
N ILE A 2 -8.86 -14.32 6.50
CA ILE A 2 -9.31 -14.31 5.09
C ILE A 2 -10.62 -13.55 4.91
N GLU A 3 -11.59 -13.77 5.76
CA GLU A 3 -12.87 -13.05 5.72
C GLU A 3 -12.67 -11.53 5.89
N SER A 4 -11.95 -11.12 6.94
CA SER A 4 -11.73 -9.69 7.24
C SER A 4 -10.72 -9.00 6.33
N GLY A 5 -9.76 -9.71 5.77
CA GLY A 5 -8.65 -9.11 5.01
C GLY A 5 -8.66 -9.40 3.51
N VAL A 6 -9.62 -10.20 3.03
CA VAL A 6 -9.80 -10.48 1.60
C VAL A 6 -11.25 -10.25 1.20
N HIS A 7 -12.20 -10.96 1.83
CA HIS A 7 -13.60 -10.89 1.45
C HIS A 7 -14.19 -9.49 1.65
N THR A 8 -13.87 -8.81 2.76
CA THR A 8 -14.32 -7.43 2.98
C THR A 8 -13.82 -6.46 1.92
N HIS A 9 -12.57 -6.58 1.47
CA HIS A 9 -12.00 -5.76 0.39
C HIS A 9 -12.76 -5.97 -0.92
N ILE A 10 -13.04 -7.24 -1.27
CA ILE A 10 -13.82 -7.58 -2.49
C ILE A 10 -15.23 -6.99 -2.40
N VAL A 11 -15.91 -7.17 -1.27
CA VAL A 11 -17.28 -6.65 -1.06
C VAL A 11 -17.29 -5.13 -1.11
N THR A 12 -16.37 -4.47 -0.40
CA THR A 12 -16.27 -3.00 -0.41
C THR A 12 -16.02 -2.49 -1.83
N SER A 13 -15.07 -3.07 -2.55
CA SER A 13 -14.76 -2.70 -3.92
C SER A 13 -15.94 -2.93 -4.86
N ARG A 14 -16.67 -4.02 -4.71
CA ARG A 14 -17.88 -4.32 -5.49
C ARG A 14 -18.91 -3.18 -5.44
N PHE A 15 -19.10 -2.57 -4.27
CA PHE A 15 -20.05 -1.47 -4.09
C PHE A 15 -19.44 -0.09 -4.38
N ALA A 16 -18.15 0.11 -4.13
CA ALA A 16 -17.48 1.38 -4.35
C ALA A 16 -17.15 1.67 -5.81
N VAL A 17 -16.78 0.64 -6.59
CA VAL A 17 -16.32 0.81 -7.99
C VAL A 17 -17.35 1.52 -8.88
N PRO A 18 -18.64 1.21 -8.87
CA PRO A 18 -19.61 1.97 -9.67
C PRO A 18 -19.62 3.46 -9.35
N LEU A 19 -19.50 3.83 -8.07
CA LEU A 19 -19.45 5.23 -7.61
C LEU A 19 -18.15 5.92 -8.04
N LEU A 20 -17.02 5.21 -7.97
CA LEU A 20 -15.74 5.71 -8.43
C LEU A 20 -15.73 5.95 -9.94
N ILE A 21 -16.32 5.06 -10.73
CA ILE A 21 -16.45 5.24 -12.17
C ILE A 21 -17.30 6.48 -12.50
N GLU A 22 -18.42 6.67 -11.82
CA GLU A 22 -19.26 7.87 -12.02
C GLU A 22 -18.54 9.15 -11.57
N SER A 23 -17.80 9.11 -10.47
CA SER A 23 -16.96 10.22 -10.01
C SER A 23 -15.85 10.53 -11.02
N ALA A 24 -15.15 9.49 -11.50
CA ALA A 24 -14.04 9.63 -12.44
C ALA A 24 -14.46 10.32 -13.76
N LYS A 25 -15.69 10.12 -14.23
CA LYS A 25 -16.23 10.86 -15.40
C LYS A 25 -16.29 12.37 -15.17
N LYS A 26 -16.42 12.82 -13.92
CA LYS A 26 -16.56 14.24 -13.56
C LYS A 26 -15.23 14.86 -13.14
N SER A 27 -14.42 14.14 -12.37
CA SER A 27 -13.17 14.61 -11.77
C SER A 27 -11.91 14.27 -12.57
N GLY A 28 -12.05 13.48 -13.65
CA GLY A 28 -10.91 13.05 -14.46
C GLY A 28 -10.18 11.81 -13.96
N GLY A 29 -10.58 11.22 -12.80
CA GLY A 29 -9.98 9.99 -12.31
C GLY A 29 -10.53 9.53 -10.97
N GLY A 30 -10.28 8.26 -10.63
CA GLY A 30 -10.57 7.67 -9.33
C GLY A 30 -9.37 6.85 -8.85
N LEU A 31 -9.29 6.60 -7.53
CA LEU A 31 -8.21 5.81 -6.93
C LEU A 31 -8.77 4.80 -5.92
N ILE A 32 -8.32 3.56 -6.05
CA ILE A 32 -8.44 2.52 -5.02
C ILE A 32 -7.07 2.33 -4.37
N VAL A 33 -7.03 2.31 -3.04
CA VAL A 33 -5.81 2.02 -2.27
C VAL A 33 -6.05 0.77 -1.43
N GLU A 34 -5.36 -0.30 -1.76
CA GLU A 34 -5.34 -1.54 -0.99
C GLU A 34 -4.22 -1.47 0.06
N VAL A 35 -4.59 -1.43 1.35
CA VAL A 35 -3.59 -1.37 2.42
C VAL A 35 -3.09 -2.77 2.73
N THR A 36 -1.77 -2.94 2.61
CA THR A 36 -1.09 -4.23 2.78
C THR A 36 -0.01 -4.15 3.87
N ASP A 37 0.81 -5.19 3.97
CA ASP A 37 2.03 -5.24 4.76
C ASP A 37 3.18 -5.75 3.89
N GLY A 38 4.21 -4.91 3.75
CA GLY A 38 5.35 -5.14 2.87
C GLY A 38 5.09 -4.81 1.40
N ASP A 39 6.13 -4.34 0.73
CA ASP A 39 6.12 -3.89 -0.66
C ASP A 39 6.57 -4.98 -1.66
N SER A 40 6.60 -6.23 -1.22
CA SER A 40 7.06 -7.39 -2.00
C SER A 40 6.24 -8.64 -1.67
N TYR A 41 6.48 -9.72 -2.44
CA TYR A 41 5.90 -11.03 -2.19
C TYR A 41 6.74 -11.91 -1.24
N GLN A 42 7.50 -11.30 -0.34
CA GLN A 42 8.24 -12.04 0.67
C GLN A 42 7.28 -12.68 1.69
N TYR A 43 7.65 -13.87 2.16
CA TYR A 43 6.87 -14.60 3.16
C TYR A 43 6.82 -13.86 4.50
N ARG A 44 5.61 -13.67 5.05
CA ARG A 44 5.32 -12.89 6.27
C ARG A 44 5.11 -13.74 7.53
N GLY A 45 5.73 -14.93 7.59
CA GLY A 45 5.80 -15.73 8.80
C GLY A 45 4.57 -16.56 9.16
N ASN A 46 3.40 -16.28 8.61
CA ASN A 46 2.15 -17.01 8.86
C ASN A 46 1.34 -17.16 7.59
N LEU A 47 0.87 -18.38 7.29
CA LEU A 47 0.14 -18.69 6.05
C LEU A 47 -1.06 -17.76 5.80
N PHE A 48 -1.96 -17.62 6.78
CA PHE A 48 -3.19 -16.85 6.58
C PHE A 48 -2.92 -15.34 6.50
N TYR A 49 -1.95 -14.86 7.26
CA TYR A 49 -1.53 -13.46 7.22
C TYR A 49 -0.86 -13.16 5.88
N ASP A 50 0.08 -13.99 5.47
CA ASP A 50 0.80 -13.85 4.20
C ASP A 50 -0.15 -13.86 2.99
N LEU A 51 -1.06 -14.85 2.94
CA LEU A 51 -2.09 -14.90 1.89
C LEU A 51 -2.96 -13.64 1.86
N THR A 52 -3.37 -13.14 3.02
CA THR A 52 -4.19 -11.94 3.12
C THR A 52 -3.46 -10.73 2.53
N LYS A 53 -2.22 -10.50 2.96
CA LYS A 53 -1.43 -9.33 2.55
C LYS A 53 -0.97 -9.42 1.09
N THR A 54 -0.57 -10.60 0.64
CA THR A 54 -0.26 -10.86 -0.77
C THR A 54 -1.48 -10.67 -1.66
N THR A 55 -2.66 -11.07 -1.20
CA THR A 55 -3.92 -10.87 -1.93
C THR A 55 -4.22 -9.39 -2.11
N SER A 56 -4.00 -8.52 -1.11
CA SER A 56 -4.20 -7.07 -1.25
C SER A 56 -3.29 -6.49 -2.36
N ILE A 57 -2.03 -6.91 -2.43
CA ILE A 57 -1.12 -6.51 -3.52
C ILE A 57 -1.67 -6.99 -4.88
N ARG A 58 -2.13 -8.25 -4.94
CA ARG A 58 -2.68 -8.82 -6.17
C ARG A 58 -3.98 -8.15 -6.58
N MET A 59 -4.87 -7.81 -5.64
CA MET A 59 -6.13 -7.09 -5.93
C MET A 59 -5.85 -5.71 -6.52
N ALA A 60 -4.90 -4.94 -5.98
CA ALA A 60 -4.52 -3.66 -6.55
C ALA A 60 -4.10 -3.80 -8.03
N TYR A 61 -3.31 -4.83 -8.35
CA TYR A 61 -2.92 -5.13 -9.74
C TYR A 61 -4.13 -5.48 -10.61
N VAL A 62 -5.01 -6.36 -10.14
CA VAL A 62 -6.20 -6.79 -10.90
C VAL A 62 -7.15 -5.61 -11.14
N PHE A 63 -7.46 -4.83 -10.11
CA PHE A 63 -8.29 -3.62 -10.24
C PHE A 63 -7.68 -2.60 -11.21
N ALA A 64 -6.37 -2.40 -11.16
CA ALA A 64 -5.69 -1.51 -12.10
C ALA A 64 -5.89 -1.96 -13.55
N ARG A 65 -5.87 -3.27 -13.80
CA ARG A 65 -6.08 -3.83 -15.15
C ARG A 65 -7.54 -3.72 -15.59
N GLU A 66 -8.48 -4.13 -14.75
CA GLU A 66 -9.91 -4.15 -15.07
C GLU A 66 -10.53 -2.75 -15.17
N LEU A 67 -10.05 -1.80 -14.37
CA LEU A 67 -10.62 -0.47 -14.28
C LEU A 67 -9.89 0.59 -15.13
N ARG A 68 -8.81 0.21 -15.82
CA ARG A 68 -8.02 1.13 -16.63
C ARG A 68 -8.85 1.96 -17.59
N LEU A 69 -9.73 1.32 -18.36
CA LEU A 69 -10.59 1.99 -19.35
C LEU A 69 -11.76 2.76 -18.72
N LYS A 70 -11.93 2.67 -17.41
CA LYS A 70 -12.92 3.42 -16.62
C LYS A 70 -12.32 4.62 -15.90
N ASN A 71 -11.03 4.89 -16.16
CA ASN A 71 -10.29 5.99 -15.55
C ASN A 71 -10.22 5.90 -14.01
N VAL A 72 -10.10 4.68 -13.48
CA VAL A 72 -9.88 4.39 -12.06
C VAL A 72 -8.55 3.68 -11.90
N ALA A 73 -7.63 4.30 -11.18
CA ALA A 73 -6.36 3.71 -10.79
C ALA A 73 -6.52 2.84 -9.53
N ALA A 74 -5.63 1.89 -9.33
CA ALA A 74 -5.56 1.11 -8.10
C ALA A 74 -4.10 0.86 -7.73
N VAL A 75 -3.75 1.03 -6.45
CA VAL A 75 -2.40 0.78 -5.92
C VAL A 75 -2.50 0.01 -4.62
N ALA A 76 -1.46 -0.74 -4.27
CA ALA A 76 -1.27 -1.22 -2.91
C ALA A 76 -0.35 -0.26 -2.16
N LEU A 77 -0.65 0.00 -0.89
CA LEU A 77 0.13 0.85 0.00
C LEU A 77 0.50 0.07 1.25
N THR A 78 1.78 0.03 1.58
CA THR A 78 2.25 -0.51 2.84
C THR A 78 2.80 0.59 3.74
N PRO A 79 2.27 0.76 4.96
CA PRO A 79 2.99 1.51 5.98
C PRO A 79 4.27 0.78 6.37
N GLY A 80 5.19 1.50 7.00
CA GLY A 80 6.27 0.90 7.76
C GLY A 80 5.76 0.33 9.09
N PHE A 81 6.53 0.49 10.15
CA PHE A 81 6.07 0.09 11.48
C PHE A 81 5.00 1.11 11.96
N LEU A 82 3.73 0.75 11.78
CA LEU A 82 2.62 1.67 12.05
C LEU A 82 2.34 1.80 13.55
N ARG A 83 2.35 3.01 14.08
CA ARG A 83 1.90 3.34 15.44
C ARG A 83 0.37 3.38 15.50
N SER A 84 -0.27 2.23 15.29
CA SER A 84 -1.71 2.08 15.51
C SER A 84 -2.03 2.00 17.00
N GLU A 85 -3.28 2.25 17.38
CA GLU A 85 -3.74 2.09 18.77
C GLU A 85 -3.38 0.71 19.32
N VAL A 86 -3.59 -0.34 18.53
CA VAL A 86 -3.27 -1.73 18.93
C VAL A 86 -1.79 -1.91 19.20
N MET A 87 -0.91 -1.35 18.37
CA MET A 87 0.54 -1.45 18.57
C MET A 87 1.00 -0.65 19.79
N LEU A 88 0.46 0.54 19.99
CA LEU A 88 0.76 1.35 21.17
C LEU A 88 0.32 0.63 22.45
N GLU A 89 -0.88 0.05 22.46
CA GLU A 89 -1.41 -0.72 23.59
C GLU A 89 -0.55 -1.96 23.89
N GLN A 90 -0.18 -2.73 22.87
CA GLN A 90 0.69 -3.91 23.02
C GLN A 90 2.07 -3.57 23.59
N LEU A 91 2.61 -2.42 23.23
CA LEU A 91 3.89 -1.94 23.73
C LEU A 91 3.75 -1.20 25.08
N GLY A 92 2.51 -0.96 25.54
CA GLY A 92 2.23 -0.29 26.81
C GLY A 92 2.58 1.19 26.81
N VAL A 93 2.41 1.86 25.68
CA VAL A 93 2.70 3.28 25.46
C VAL A 93 1.52 3.99 24.82
N THR A 94 1.61 5.31 24.74
CA THR A 94 0.68 6.19 24.02
C THR A 94 1.43 6.95 22.93
N GLU A 95 0.74 7.67 22.07
CA GLU A 95 1.40 8.51 21.06
C GLU A 95 2.29 9.61 21.68
N VAL A 96 1.98 10.03 22.92
CA VAL A 96 2.77 11.05 23.64
C VAL A 96 4.14 10.52 24.07
N ASN A 97 4.21 9.28 24.55
CA ASN A 97 5.43 8.67 25.08
C ASN A 97 5.92 7.46 24.26
N TRP A 98 5.52 7.34 22.99
CA TRP A 98 5.82 6.20 22.15
C TRP A 98 7.31 5.81 22.09
N ARG A 99 8.21 6.79 22.29
CA ARG A 99 9.67 6.54 22.28
C ARG A 99 10.15 5.62 23.38
N GLU A 100 9.40 5.50 24.49
CA GLU A 100 9.72 4.57 25.57
C GLU A 100 9.63 3.09 25.09
N ALA A 101 8.79 2.82 24.08
CA ALA A 101 8.67 1.50 23.49
C ALA A 101 9.94 1.05 22.72
N VAL A 102 10.80 1.98 22.31
CA VAL A 102 12.08 1.65 21.63
C VAL A 102 12.99 0.79 22.52
N ALA A 103 12.87 0.90 23.84
CA ALA A 103 13.58 0.03 24.77
C ALA A 103 13.10 -1.43 24.71
N LYS A 104 11.84 -1.65 24.31
CA LYS A 104 11.24 -3.00 24.17
C LYS A 104 11.43 -3.55 22.75
N ASP A 105 11.27 -2.69 21.76
CA ASP A 105 11.44 -3.00 20.36
C ASP A 105 12.23 -1.88 19.66
N PRO A 106 13.53 -2.06 19.41
CA PRO A 106 14.35 -1.05 18.75
C PRO A 106 13.88 -0.63 17.36
N ASP A 107 13.17 -1.50 16.64
CA ASP A 107 12.62 -1.20 15.31
C ASP A 107 11.52 -0.13 15.37
N PHE A 108 10.87 0.02 16.55
CA PHE A 108 9.84 1.03 16.77
C PHE A 108 10.38 2.47 16.67
N ALA A 109 11.69 2.66 16.70
CA ALA A 109 12.34 3.96 16.44
C ALA A 109 12.00 4.50 15.04
N GLU A 110 11.82 3.61 14.05
CA GLU A 110 11.41 3.96 12.67
C GLU A 110 9.90 3.87 12.44
N SER A 111 9.10 3.84 13.51
CA SER A 111 7.65 3.80 13.40
C SER A 111 7.07 5.10 12.86
N GLU A 112 5.94 4.99 12.18
CA GLU A 112 5.17 6.08 11.58
C GLU A 112 3.77 6.17 12.17
N THR A 113 3.16 7.36 12.10
CA THR A 113 1.75 7.54 12.48
C THR A 113 0.81 7.21 11.32
N PRO A 114 -0.49 6.95 11.58
CA PRO A 114 -1.49 6.84 10.52
C PRO A 114 -1.58 8.08 9.60
N VAL A 115 -1.17 9.25 10.09
CA VAL A 115 -1.13 10.49 9.29
C VAL A 115 -0.13 10.38 8.15
N TYR A 116 0.98 9.67 8.34
CA TYR A 116 1.98 9.47 7.29
C TYR A 116 1.39 8.70 6.10
N SER A 117 0.68 7.60 6.39
CA SER A 117 -0.08 6.86 5.37
C SER A 117 -1.15 7.71 4.70
N GLY A 118 -1.88 8.53 5.48
CA GLY A 118 -2.87 9.47 4.95
C GLY A 118 -2.25 10.50 4.00
N ARG A 119 -1.09 11.05 4.33
CA ARG A 119 -0.33 11.96 3.45
C ARG A 119 0.12 11.28 2.16
N ALA A 120 0.55 10.02 2.22
CA ALA A 120 0.86 9.23 1.03
C ALA A 120 -0.36 9.13 0.09
N VAL A 121 -1.53 8.82 0.62
CA VAL A 121 -2.78 8.74 -0.17
C VAL A 121 -3.14 10.09 -0.80
N VAL A 122 -3.08 11.18 -0.04
CA VAL A 122 -3.37 12.53 -0.55
C VAL A 122 -2.45 12.92 -1.70
N ASN A 123 -1.14 12.64 -1.58
CA ASN A 123 -0.18 12.93 -2.64
C ASN A 123 -0.39 12.04 -3.87
N LEU A 124 -0.74 10.76 -3.69
CA LEU A 124 -1.12 9.88 -4.81
C LEU A 124 -2.34 10.42 -5.57
N VAL A 125 -3.37 10.89 -4.86
CA VAL A 125 -4.56 11.48 -5.50
C VAL A 125 -4.22 12.76 -6.28
N ALA A 126 -3.27 13.54 -5.79
CA ALA A 126 -2.82 14.78 -6.42
C ALA A 126 -1.78 14.56 -7.54
N ASP A 127 -1.27 13.35 -7.71
CA ASP A 127 -0.23 13.06 -8.70
C ASP A 127 -0.80 13.05 -10.13
N PRO A 128 -0.34 13.95 -11.02
CA PRO A 128 -0.76 13.94 -12.42
C PRO A 128 -0.37 12.64 -13.16
N ASN A 129 0.62 11.92 -12.66
CA ASN A 129 1.09 10.65 -13.22
C ASN A 129 0.57 9.42 -12.47
N LEU A 130 -0.53 9.57 -11.71
CA LEU A 130 -1.12 8.48 -10.91
C LEU A 130 -1.33 7.19 -11.72
N PHE A 131 -1.76 7.30 -12.97
CA PHE A 131 -2.03 6.12 -13.82
C PHE A 131 -0.78 5.33 -14.20
N GLU A 132 0.41 5.93 -14.16
CA GLU A 132 1.69 5.23 -14.37
C GLU A 132 2.06 4.38 -13.15
N LYS A 133 1.51 4.74 -11.98
CA LYS A 133 1.69 4.03 -10.71
C LYS A 133 0.66 2.91 -10.50
N SER A 134 -0.41 2.91 -11.29
CA SER A 134 -1.52 1.96 -11.12
C SER A 134 -1.07 0.52 -11.30
N GLY A 135 -1.51 -0.36 -10.40
CA GLY A 135 -1.15 -1.78 -10.35
C GLY A 135 0.10 -2.10 -9.54
N ARG A 136 0.77 -1.09 -8.97
CA ARG A 136 2.00 -1.26 -8.20
C ARG A 136 1.75 -1.23 -6.70
N VAL A 137 2.75 -1.67 -5.95
CA VAL A 137 2.81 -1.53 -4.49
C VAL A 137 3.86 -0.49 -4.10
N PHE A 138 3.53 0.34 -3.12
CA PHE A 138 4.40 1.40 -2.61
C PHE A 138 4.50 1.34 -1.10
N GLY A 139 5.70 1.58 -0.57
CA GLY A 139 5.89 1.93 0.83
C GLY A 139 5.64 3.42 1.06
N THR A 140 5.05 3.77 2.20
CA THR A 140 4.87 5.16 2.63
C THR A 140 6.16 5.94 2.58
N TRP A 141 7.27 5.32 2.99
CA TRP A 141 8.62 5.90 2.98
C TRP A 141 9.11 6.27 1.58
N ALA A 142 8.84 5.43 0.57
CA ALA A 142 9.23 5.72 -0.81
C ALA A 142 8.42 6.88 -1.39
N LEU A 143 7.12 6.92 -1.12
CA LEU A 143 6.25 8.04 -1.52
C LEU A 143 6.60 9.34 -0.77
N ALA A 144 7.02 9.23 0.50
CA ALA A 144 7.47 10.40 1.25
C ALA A 144 8.78 10.99 0.70
N GLU A 145 9.66 10.14 0.19
CA GLU A 145 10.86 10.59 -0.50
C GLU A 145 10.52 11.25 -1.84
N GLU A 146 9.65 10.63 -2.64
CA GLU A 146 9.22 11.13 -3.94
C GLU A 146 8.46 12.46 -3.84
N TYR A 147 7.50 12.56 -2.92
CA TYR A 147 6.62 13.74 -2.80
C TYR A 147 7.07 14.77 -1.77
N GLY A 148 8.11 14.47 -1.00
CA GLY A 148 8.72 15.44 -0.07
C GLY A 148 7.93 15.67 1.22
N PHE A 149 6.97 14.81 1.62
CA PHE A 149 6.21 14.99 2.86
C PHE A 149 6.90 14.35 4.08
N CYS A 150 6.52 14.83 5.26
CA CYS A 150 6.96 14.29 6.56
C CYS A 150 5.76 13.71 7.32
N ASP A 151 6.01 12.98 8.40
CA ASP A 151 5.00 12.53 9.35
C ASP A 151 4.49 13.70 10.23
N ALA A 152 3.50 13.43 11.10
CA ALA A 152 2.91 14.43 11.99
C ALA A 152 3.92 15.05 12.95
N ASP A 153 4.94 14.29 13.37
CA ASP A 153 6.02 14.74 14.24
C ASP A 153 7.19 15.41 13.50
N GLY A 154 7.06 15.67 12.21
CA GLY A 154 8.07 16.29 11.36
C GLY A 154 9.18 15.34 10.88
N ARG A 155 9.20 14.09 11.34
CA ARG A 155 10.15 13.07 10.86
C ARG A 155 9.74 12.53 9.49
N ARG A 156 10.69 11.86 8.87
CA ARG A 156 10.48 11.08 7.65
C ARG A 156 10.99 9.66 7.88
N PRO A 157 10.20 8.80 8.58
CA PRO A 157 10.59 7.42 8.81
C PRO A 157 10.83 6.70 7.49
N ASN A 158 11.90 5.90 7.43
CA ASN A 158 12.22 5.12 6.23
C ASN A 158 12.40 3.65 6.60
N TRP A 159 11.27 2.95 6.72
CA TRP A 159 11.22 1.54 7.07
C TRP A 159 12.01 0.65 6.10
N GLY A 160 11.94 0.93 4.80
CA GLY A 160 12.68 0.17 3.81
C GLY A 160 14.18 0.24 4.01
N CYS A 161 14.72 1.44 4.23
CA CYS A 161 16.14 1.65 4.51
C CYS A 161 16.55 1.02 5.85
N HIS A 162 15.70 1.11 6.88
CA HIS A 162 15.93 0.50 8.18
C HIS A 162 16.05 -1.02 8.07
N MET A 163 15.09 -1.67 7.40
CA MET A 163 15.10 -3.11 7.21
C MET A 163 16.26 -3.58 6.34
N GLN A 164 16.63 -2.82 5.31
CA GLN A 164 17.81 -3.11 4.50
C GLN A 164 19.09 -3.14 5.34
N LYS A 165 19.29 -2.16 6.22
CA LYS A 165 20.44 -2.11 7.12
C LYS A 165 20.44 -3.28 8.11
N LYS A 166 19.27 -3.63 8.64
CA LYS A 166 19.12 -4.70 9.62
C LYS A 166 19.31 -6.09 9.02
N CYS A 167 18.75 -6.35 7.85
CA CYS A 167 18.76 -7.67 7.22
C CYS A 167 19.93 -7.91 6.27
N GLY A 168 20.71 -6.86 5.96
CA GLY A 168 21.91 -6.98 5.09
C GLY A 168 21.60 -7.18 3.59
N HIS A 169 20.32 -7.21 3.20
CA HIS A 169 19.89 -7.26 1.80
C HIS A 169 18.76 -6.27 1.56
N ALA A 170 18.79 -5.66 0.40
CA ALA A 170 17.69 -4.85 -0.06
C ALA A 170 16.44 -5.72 -0.15
N MET A 171 15.38 -5.33 0.55
CA MET A 171 14.04 -5.74 0.19
C MET A 171 13.82 -5.16 -1.20
N LYS A 172 13.86 -6.01 -2.23
CA LYS A 172 13.57 -5.53 -3.58
C LYS A 172 12.06 -5.36 -3.69
N PRO A 173 11.56 -4.13 -3.85
CA PRO A 173 10.19 -3.94 -4.24
C PRO A 173 9.95 -4.67 -5.56
N CYS A 174 8.71 -5.02 -5.85
CA CYS A 174 8.33 -5.57 -7.13
C CYS A 174 8.68 -4.54 -8.22
N ASP A 175 9.77 -4.77 -8.95
CA ASP A 175 10.26 -3.87 -10.00
C ASP A 175 9.46 -4.01 -11.30
N ASP A 176 9.78 -3.18 -12.29
CA ASP A 176 9.10 -3.20 -13.58
C ASP A 176 9.25 -4.55 -14.31
N ALA A 177 10.37 -5.25 -14.11
CA ALA A 177 10.59 -6.58 -14.69
C ALA A 177 9.64 -7.61 -14.06
N PHE A 178 9.42 -7.54 -12.74
CA PHE A 178 8.45 -8.37 -12.04
C PHE A 178 7.02 -8.12 -12.55
N TYR A 179 6.59 -6.86 -12.64
CA TYR A 179 5.26 -6.52 -13.15
C TYR A 179 5.07 -6.93 -14.60
N LYS A 180 6.08 -6.76 -15.45
CA LYS A 180 6.07 -7.20 -16.84
C LYS A 180 5.95 -8.72 -16.96
N TYR A 181 6.66 -9.47 -16.13
CA TYR A 181 6.57 -10.93 -16.06
C TYR A 181 5.18 -11.39 -15.58
N TRP A 182 4.65 -10.73 -14.55
CA TRP A 182 3.32 -11.03 -14.00
C TRP A 182 2.16 -10.62 -14.91
N ALA A 183 2.34 -9.57 -15.71
CA ALA A 183 1.41 -9.19 -16.77
C ALA A 183 1.38 -10.23 -17.92
N GLY A 184 2.30 -11.18 -17.89
CA GLY A 184 2.65 -12.15 -18.91
C GLY A 184 1.51 -12.61 -19.81
N GLY A 185 1.43 -12.05 -21.01
CA GLY A 185 0.60 -12.55 -22.08
C GLY A 185 -0.85 -12.07 -22.15
N MET A 186 -1.41 -11.40 -21.14
CA MET A 186 -2.70 -10.73 -21.30
C MET A 186 -2.50 -9.40 -22.04
N THR A 187 -2.80 -9.42 -23.33
CA THR A 187 -2.82 -8.20 -24.13
C THR A 187 -3.99 -7.30 -23.73
N ASP A 188 -3.87 -5.99 -23.89
CA ASP A 188 -4.95 -5.04 -23.65
C ASP A 188 -6.23 -5.40 -24.46
N THR A 189 -6.08 -6.13 -25.55
CA THR A 189 -7.17 -6.65 -26.38
C THR A 189 -8.04 -7.69 -25.65
N LEU A 190 -7.43 -8.54 -24.81
CA LEU A 190 -8.19 -9.53 -24.00
C LEU A 190 -8.96 -8.84 -22.87
N LEU A 191 -8.40 -7.74 -22.32
CA LEU A 191 -9.06 -6.97 -21.25
C LEU A 191 -10.20 -6.07 -21.79
N ALA A 192 -10.10 -5.59 -23.03
CA ALA A 192 -11.17 -4.81 -23.67
C ALA A 192 -12.45 -5.61 -23.88
N ASN A 193 -12.34 -6.95 -23.96
CA ASN A 193 -13.46 -7.86 -24.18
C ASN A 193 -13.91 -8.59 -22.90
N TRP A 194 -13.36 -8.24 -21.75
CA TRP A 194 -13.80 -8.80 -20.47
C TRP A 194 -15.16 -8.21 -20.08
N PRO A 195 -16.17 -9.04 -19.73
CA PRO A 195 -17.53 -8.61 -19.43
C PRO A 195 -17.64 -7.71 -18.20
#